data_2e364ef4ea0cbd64bc379a78dd6cbaeb
#
_entry.id   2e364ef4ea0cbd64bc379a78dd6cbaeb
#
_cell.length_a   1.000
_cell.length_b   1.000
_cell.length_c   1.000
_cell.angle_alpha   90.00
_cell.angle_beta   90.00
_cell.angle_gamma   90.00
#
_symmetry.space_group_name_H-M   'P 1'
#
loop_
_entity.id
_entity.type
_entity.pdbx_description
1 polymer ?
#
loop_
_entity_poly.entity_id
_entity_poly.type
_entity_poly.pdbx_seq_one_letter_code
_entity_poly.pdbx_strand_id
1 'polypeptide(L)'
;AVEHLLAAHPDLPLRHSISFLITGDEEGCAEDGTIRILEWCANQGERLDYCLVGEPTSVKRLGDCVKNGRRGSVNGTITVHGRQGHVAYPHLAANPIHLSLPLLEALVQHPFDEKKNTHFPPTSLQLTRIQSGDGSTNVIPAQLTAQFNIRFSTEHTPESLEKRIRSLLNPLLQGDYRYDLAMQVSGLPFLTQGGPLLQAIQTSIAELLNRPPELSTGGGTSDARFISQHCPQTVELGLVGTTMHQVDESAPVDDLTMLAQIYQRIMEKIFLL
;
A
#
# COMPACT_ATOMS: atom_id res chain seq x y z
N ALA A 1 15.13 22.73 6.96
CA ALA A 1 16.19 21.72 6.79
C ALA A 1 17.12 22.11 5.62
N VAL A 2 16.65 22.16 4.38
CA VAL A 2 17.48 22.41 3.18
C VAL A 2 18.17 23.78 3.24
N GLU A 3 17.47 24.86 3.60
CA GLU A 3 18.09 26.19 3.76
C GLU A 3 19.26 26.17 4.75
N HIS A 4 19.10 25.53 5.89
CA HIS A 4 20.17 25.42 6.89
C HIS A 4 21.36 24.59 6.37
N LEU A 5 21.08 23.49 5.66
CA LEU A 5 22.12 22.69 5.03
C LEU A 5 22.94 23.50 4.03
N LEU A 6 22.26 24.22 3.12
CA LEU A 6 22.92 25.02 2.08
C LEU A 6 23.68 26.22 2.66
N ALA A 7 23.16 26.82 3.73
CA ALA A 7 23.87 27.91 4.44
C ALA A 7 25.16 27.41 5.10
N ALA A 8 25.15 26.19 5.66
CA ALA A 8 26.32 25.56 6.27
C ALA A 8 27.32 25.01 5.23
N HIS A 9 26.84 24.62 4.06
CA HIS A 9 27.62 23.94 3.01
C HIS A 9 27.33 24.54 1.63
N PRO A 10 27.80 25.74 1.32
CA PRO A 10 27.46 26.47 0.08
C PRO A 10 27.98 25.77 -1.20
N ASP A 11 28.98 24.91 -1.09
CA ASP A 11 29.54 24.15 -2.23
C ASP A 11 28.75 22.86 -2.55
N LEU A 12 27.78 22.47 -1.74
CA LEU A 12 27.02 21.24 -1.91
C LEU A 12 26.31 21.16 -3.28
N PRO A 13 25.67 22.22 -3.80
CA PRO A 13 25.00 22.19 -5.10
C PRO A 13 25.90 21.89 -6.30
N LEU A 14 27.21 22.01 -6.15
CA LEU A 14 28.18 21.68 -7.21
C LEU A 14 28.38 20.16 -7.37
N ARG A 15 27.94 19.37 -6.43
CA ARG A 15 28.21 17.93 -6.36
C ARG A 15 26.94 17.09 -6.31
N HIS A 16 25.84 17.65 -5.78
CA HIS A 16 24.62 16.93 -5.47
C HIS A 16 23.41 17.77 -5.87
N SER A 17 22.26 17.10 -6.05
CA SER A 17 20.97 17.75 -6.27
C SER A 17 19.94 17.28 -5.25
N ILE A 18 19.04 18.19 -4.88
CA ILE A 18 17.88 17.90 -4.03
C ILE A 18 16.64 18.31 -4.82
N SER A 19 15.73 17.38 -5.02
CA SER A 19 14.48 17.61 -5.72
C SER A 19 13.31 17.46 -4.76
N PHE A 20 12.28 18.29 -4.93
CA PHE A 20 11.02 18.19 -4.21
C PHE A 20 9.93 17.74 -5.19
N LEU A 21 9.38 16.56 -4.95
CA LEU A 21 8.20 16.08 -5.66
C LEU A 21 6.98 16.48 -4.85
N ILE A 22 6.26 17.50 -5.32
CA ILE A 22 5.06 18.03 -4.64
C ILE A 22 3.86 17.68 -5.50
N THR A 23 2.95 16.88 -4.96
CA THR A 23 1.79 16.34 -5.67
C THR A 23 0.50 16.67 -4.92
N GLY A 24 -0.64 16.69 -5.61
CA GLY A 24 -1.95 16.95 -5.04
C GLY A 24 -2.96 15.81 -5.24
N ASP A 25 -2.56 14.67 -5.81
CA ASP A 25 -3.46 13.55 -6.15
C ASP A 25 -3.17 12.27 -5.34
N GLU A 26 -2.40 12.37 -4.24
CA GLU A 26 -2.04 11.19 -3.43
C GLU A 26 -3.27 10.57 -2.77
N GLU A 27 -4.17 11.40 -2.24
CA GLU A 27 -5.43 11.00 -1.59
C GLU A 27 -6.57 10.74 -2.60
N GLY A 28 -6.32 10.92 -3.88
CA GLY A 28 -7.29 10.74 -4.96
C GLY A 28 -7.09 9.46 -5.75
N CYS A 29 -7.26 9.58 -7.07
CA CYS A 29 -7.05 8.45 -8.01
C CYS A 29 -5.57 8.11 -8.19
N ALA A 30 -4.65 8.98 -7.78
CA ALA A 30 -3.20 8.88 -7.96
C ALA A 30 -2.78 8.69 -9.44
N GLU A 31 -3.52 9.29 -10.37
CA GLU A 31 -3.27 9.20 -11.81
C GLU A 31 -2.43 10.37 -12.35
N ASP A 32 -2.68 11.59 -11.83
CA ASP A 32 -2.08 12.84 -12.32
C ASP A 32 -1.05 13.47 -11.35
N GLY A 33 -0.63 12.70 -10.35
CA GLY A 33 0.35 13.11 -9.34
C GLY A 33 1.75 12.54 -9.57
N THR A 34 2.24 11.80 -8.61
CA THR A 34 3.60 11.23 -8.56
C THR A 34 3.96 10.41 -9.79
N ILE A 35 3.02 9.64 -10.35
CA ILE A 35 3.27 8.83 -11.55
C ILE A 35 3.72 9.74 -12.71
N ARG A 36 3.04 10.87 -12.96
CA ARG A 36 3.38 11.80 -14.04
C ARG A 36 4.72 12.48 -13.83
N ILE A 37 5.05 12.81 -12.59
CA ILE A 37 6.36 13.38 -12.26
C ILE A 37 7.46 12.35 -12.55
N LEU A 38 7.27 11.10 -12.16
CA LEU A 38 8.25 10.02 -12.41
C LEU A 38 8.43 9.74 -13.91
N GLU A 39 7.34 9.74 -14.69
CA GLU A 39 7.39 9.64 -16.15
C GLU A 39 8.19 10.81 -16.75
N TRP A 40 7.95 12.04 -16.27
CA TRP A 40 8.70 13.21 -16.70
C TRP A 40 10.19 13.10 -16.34
N CYS A 41 10.53 12.71 -15.10
CA CYS A 41 11.91 12.50 -14.68
C CYS A 41 12.61 11.48 -15.58
N ALA A 42 11.97 10.34 -15.85
CA ALA A 42 12.53 9.31 -16.72
C ALA A 42 12.78 9.83 -18.15
N ASN A 43 11.84 10.63 -18.70
CA ASN A 43 11.99 11.24 -20.02
C ASN A 43 13.11 12.30 -20.09
N GLN A 44 13.43 12.94 -18.97
CA GLN A 44 14.59 13.87 -18.87
C GLN A 44 15.91 13.16 -18.57
N GLY A 45 15.88 11.82 -18.36
CA GLY A 45 17.07 11.07 -17.96
C GLY A 45 17.48 11.28 -16.51
N GLU A 46 16.60 11.86 -15.69
CA GLU A 46 16.85 12.05 -14.25
C GLU A 46 16.82 10.70 -13.51
N ARG A 47 17.76 10.54 -12.61
CA ARG A 47 17.87 9.37 -11.75
C ARG A 47 17.79 9.78 -10.30
N LEU A 48 16.94 9.08 -9.57
CA LEU A 48 16.75 9.25 -8.14
C LEU A 48 17.58 8.16 -7.39
N ASP A 49 18.62 8.57 -6.65
CA ASP A 49 19.42 7.63 -5.85
C ASP A 49 18.74 7.34 -4.51
N TYR A 50 18.12 8.35 -3.92
CA TYR A 50 17.47 8.32 -2.62
C TYR A 50 16.13 9.03 -2.68
N CYS A 51 15.13 8.49 -1.99
CA CYS A 51 13.85 9.16 -1.80
C CYS A 51 13.39 9.03 -0.35
N LEU A 52 13.16 10.17 0.28
CA LEU A 52 12.52 10.26 1.59
C LEU A 52 11.11 10.84 1.42
N VAL A 53 10.09 10.04 1.74
CA VAL A 53 8.69 10.45 1.65
C VAL A 53 8.22 10.94 3.01
N GLY A 54 7.60 12.13 3.03
CA GLY A 54 7.19 12.83 4.26
C GLY A 54 5.85 12.35 4.84
N GLU A 55 5.53 11.07 4.74
CA GLU A 55 4.31 10.49 5.29
C GLU A 55 4.29 10.47 6.82
N PRO A 56 3.11 10.58 7.47
CA PRO A 56 2.98 10.47 8.92
C PRO A 56 3.20 9.03 9.37
N THR A 57 4.46 8.67 9.58
CA THR A 57 4.88 7.30 9.91
C THR A 57 4.99 7.04 11.40
N SER A 58 5.22 8.08 12.20
CA SER A 58 5.38 7.98 13.65
C SER A 58 4.06 7.60 14.32
N VAL A 59 4.11 6.69 15.30
CA VAL A 59 2.91 6.11 15.91
C VAL A 59 2.49 6.85 17.20
N LYS A 60 3.41 6.99 18.15
CA LYS A 60 3.14 7.66 19.44
C LYS A 60 4.02 8.87 19.68
N ARG A 61 5.23 8.86 19.13
CA ARG A 61 6.22 9.91 19.29
C ARG A 61 7.00 10.07 18.00
N LEU A 62 7.34 11.27 17.66
CA LEU A 62 8.12 11.55 16.47
C LEU A 62 9.34 10.61 16.35
N GLY A 63 9.49 9.98 15.19
CA GLY A 63 10.60 9.11 14.87
C GLY A 63 10.60 7.76 15.58
N ASP A 64 9.51 7.34 16.22
CA ASP A 64 9.41 6.01 16.83
C ASP A 64 9.21 4.89 15.79
N CYS A 65 8.73 5.24 14.59
CA CYS A 65 8.54 4.30 13.50
C CYS A 65 8.95 4.91 12.15
N VAL A 66 9.65 4.14 11.35
CA VAL A 66 10.09 4.45 9.98
C VAL A 66 9.52 3.37 9.06
N LYS A 67 8.93 3.78 7.94
CA LYS A 67 8.46 2.82 6.94
C LYS A 67 9.55 2.58 5.91
N ASN A 68 10.17 1.42 6.00
CA ASN A 68 11.19 0.98 5.03
C ASN A 68 10.61 0.07 3.93
N GLY A 69 9.31 -0.01 3.84
CA GLY A 69 8.56 -0.76 2.84
C GLY A 69 7.06 -0.67 3.07
N ARG A 70 6.30 -1.09 2.08
CA ARG A 70 4.84 -1.19 2.15
C ARG A 70 4.37 -2.48 1.52
N ARG A 71 3.29 -3.05 2.05
CA ARG A 71 2.58 -4.15 1.40
C ARG A 71 1.96 -3.68 0.10
N GLY A 72 1.91 -4.58 -0.89
CA GLY A 72 1.09 -4.39 -2.08
C GLY A 72 -0.40 -4.39 -1.73
N SER A 73 -1.19 -3.85 -2.65
CA SER A 73 -2.64 -3.80 -2.55
C SER A 73 -3.28 -4.13 -3.89
N VAL A 74 -4.20 -5.09 -3.87
CA VAL A 74 -5.02 -5.48 -5.02
C VAL A 74 -6.48 -5.46 -4.62
N ASN A 75 -7.30 -4.77 -5.40
CA ASN A 75 -8.76 -4.86 -5.32
C ASN A 75 -9.24 -5.97 -6.24
N GLY A 76 -10.14 -6.81 -5.76
CA GLY A 76 -10.74 -7.87 -6.53
C GLY A 76 -12.26 -7.77 -6.54
N THR A 77 -12.83 -8.20 -7.65
CA THR A 77 -14.29 -8.37 -7.80
C THR A 77 -14.56 -9.76 -8.33
N ILE A 78 -15.36 -10.53 -7.60
CA ILE A 78 -15.87 -11.82 -8.06
C ILE A 78 -17.36 -11.68 -8.36
N THR A 79 -17.78 -12.10 -9.55
CA THR A 79 -19.19 -12.15 -9.96
C THR A 79 -19.58 -13.61 -10.16
N VAL A 80 -20.44 -14.12 -9.30
CA VAL A 80 -20.96 -15.48 -9.39
C VAL A 80 -22.27 -15.45 -10.17
N HIS A 81 -22.33 -16.21 -11.26
CA HIS A 81 -23.47 -16.29 -12.15
C HIS A 81 -24.42 -17.41 -11.74
N GLY A 82 -25.70 -17.07 -11.65
CA GLY A 82 -26.79 -17.98 -11.43
C GLY A 82 -27.81 -17.95 -12.57
N ARG A 83 -28.99 -18.42 -12.27
CA ARG A 83 -30.16 -18.30 -13.14
C ARG A 83 -31.36 -17.82 -12.30
N GLN A 84 -31.89 -16.66 -12.68
CA GLN A 84 -33.04 -16.05 -11.99
C GLN A 84 -34.27 -16.95 -12.06
N GLY A 85 -35.09 -16.93 -11.00
CA GLY A 85 -36.33 -17.65 -10.96
C GLY A 85 -37.15 -17.34 -9.73
N HIS A 86 -38.37 -17.92 -9.68
CA HIS A 86 -39.26 -17.80 -8.54
C HIS A 86 -38.78 -18.72 -7.39
N VAL A 87 -38.74 -18.24 -6.16
CA VAL A 87 -38.28 -19.02 -4.98
C VAL A 87 -39.08 -20.29 -4.74
N ALA A 88 -40.35 -20.33 -5.16
CA ALA A 88 -41.19 -21.52 -5.06
C ALA A 88 -40.84 -22.65 -6.07
N TYR A 89 -40.04 -22.34 -7.09
CA TYR A 89 -39.58 -23.27 -8.12
C TYR A 89 -38.06 -23.32 -8.25
N PRO A 90 -37.33 -23.67 -7.18
CA PRO A 90 -35.87 -23.61 -7.16
C PRO A 90 -35.20 -24.54 -8.18
N HIS A 91 -35.86 -25.60 -8.62
CA HIS A 91 -35.40 -26.53 -9.66
C HIS A 91 -35.32 -25.89 -11.06
N LEU A 92 -36.00 -24.75 -11.29
CA LEU A 92 -35.97 -23.98 -12.54
C LEU A 92 -34.97 -22.82 -12.47
N ALA A 93 -34.33 -22.61 -11.35
CA ALA A 93 -33.37 -21.52 -11.09
C ALA A 93 -31.98 -22.06 -10.68
N ALA A 94 -31.03 -21.15 -10.53
CA ALA A 94 -29.75 -21.44 -9.92
C ALA A 94 -29.37 -20.26 -9.01
N ASN A 95 -29.41 -20.47 -7.70
CA ASN A 95 -29.23 -19.38 -6.75
C ASN A 95 -27.76 -19.00 -6.59
N PRO A 96 -27.29 -17.83 -7.10
CA PRO A 96 -25.89 -17.42 -7.00
C PRO A 96 -25.48 -17.13 -5.56
N ILE A 97 -26.41 -16.80 -4.67
CA ILE A 97 -26.12 -16.61 -3.24
C ILE A 97 -25.65 -17.93 -2.64
N HIS A 98 -26.41 -19.02 -2.85
CA HIS A 98 -26.02 -20.34 -2.33
C HIS A 98 -24.71 -20.83 -2.93
N LEU A 99 -24.49 -20.58 -4.23
CA LEU A 99 -23.26 -20.97 -4.94
C LEU A 99 -22.04 -20.18 -4.46
N SER A 100 -22.22 -18.93 -4.06
CA SER A 100 -21.11 -18.09 -3.60
C SER A 100 -20.64 -18.42 -2.19
N LEU A 101 -21.47 -19.00 -1.34
CA LEU A 101 -21.11 -19.26 0.05
C LEU A 101 -19.80 -20.06 0.20
N PRO A 102 -19.62 -21.25 -0.42
CA PRO A 102 -18.38 -21.99 -0.31
C PRO A 102 -17.19 -21.28 -0.97
N LEU A 103 -17.43 -20.49 -2.03
CA LEU A 103 -16.37 -19.72 -2.69
C LEU A 103 -15.86 -18.60 -1.79
N LEU A 104 -16.75 -17.83 -1.18
CA LEU A 104 -16.42 -16.74 -0.27
C LEU A 104 -15.79 -17.24 1.03
N GLU A 105 -16.31 -18.35 1.57
CA GLU A 105 -15.70 -19.00 2.74
C GLU A 105 -14.26 -19.42 2.45
N ALA A 106 -14.01 -20.08 1.33
CA ALA A 106 -12.69 -20.49 0.92
C ALA A 106 -11.71 -19.29 0.78
N LEU A 107 -12.17 -18.17 0.22
CA LEU A 107 -11.36 -16.95 0.11
C LEU A 107 -10.98 -16.38 1.48
N VAL A 108 -11.92 -16.35 2.41
CA VAL A 108 -11.70 -15.74 3.75
C VAL A 108 -10.82 -16.62 4.63
N GLN A 109 -10.95 -17.96 4.53
CA GLN A 109 -10.24 -18.87 5.40
C GLN A 109 -8.87 -19.30 4.86
N HIS A 110 -8.57 -19.04 3.57
CA HIS A 110 -7.35 -19.51 2.97
C HIS A 110 -6.12 -18.70 3.41
N PRO A 111 -5.08 -19.32 3.97
CA PRO A 111 -3.80 -18.68 4.22
C PRO A 111 -3.07 -18.48 2.87
N PHE A 112 -2.77 -17.24 2.52
CA PHE A 112 -2.04 -16.93 1.29
C PHE A 112 -0.54 -17.21 1.41
N ASP A 113 0.03 -16.99 2.60
CA ASP A 113 1.46 -17.19 2.84
C ASP A 113 1.71 -18.64 3.30
N GLU A 114 2.75 -19.27 2.74
CA GLU A 114 3.21 -20.61 3.17
C GLU A 114 4.14 -20.54 4.38
N LYS A 115 4.84 -19.42 4.53
CA LYS A 115 5.79 -19.19 5.62
C LYS A 115 5.60 -17.78 6.19
N LYS A 116 6.00 -17.60 7.44
CA LYS A 116 6.02 -16.30 8.08
C LYS A 116 7.12 -15.44 7.45
N ASN A 117 6.75 -14.28 6.92
CA ASN A 117 7.70 -13.27 6.46
C ASN A 117 8.23 -12.48 7.67
N THR A 118 9.53 -12.19 7.70
CA THR A 118 10.18 -11.46 8.81
C THR A 118 9.98 -9.94 8.71
N HIS A 119 9.70 -9.43 7.51
CA HIS A 119 9.61 -8.00 7.24
C HIS A 119 8.18 -7.51 7.02
N PHE A 120 7.28 -8.41 6.66
CA PHE A 120 5.89 -8.06 6.36
C PHE A 120 4.90 -8.76 7.29
N PRO A 121 3.81 -8.07 7.66
CA PRO A 121 2.63 -8.74 8.18
C PRO A 121 2.11 -9.79 7.17
N PRO A 122 1.39 -10.82 7.62
CA PRO A 122 0.82 -11.82 6.73
C PRO A 122 -0.05 -11.21 5.63
N THR A 123 -0.02 -11.86 4.45
CA THR A 123 -0.94 -11.55 3.36
C THR A 123 -2.37 -11.81 3.82
N SER A 124 -3.23 -10.84 3.61
CA SER A 124 -4.61 -10.87 4.11
C SER A 124 -5.60 -10.47 3.03
N LEU A 125 -6.72 -11.19 2.95
CA LEU A 125 -7.88 -10.86 2.13
C LEU A 125 -9.03 -10.43 3.04
N GLN A 126 -9.68 -9.32 2.67
CA GLN A 126 -10.89 -8.85 3.34
C GLN A 126 -11.98 -8.63 2.31
N LEU A 127 -13.15 -9.24 2.51
CA LEU A 127 -14.36 -8.91 1.75
C LEU A 127 -14.85 -7.53 2.19
N THR A 128 -15.06 -6.65 1.23
CA THR A 128 -15.45 -5.26 1.50
C THR A 128 -16.89 -4.96 1.10
N ARG A 129 -17.48 -5.75 0.20
CA ARG A 129 -18.86 -5.57 -0.26
C ARG A 129 -19.40 -6.88 -0.81
N ILE A 130 -20.69 -7.15 -0.55
CA ILE A 130 -21.47 -8.21 -1.18
C ILE A 130 -22.79 -7.60 -1.63
N GLN A 131 -23.16 -7.87 -2.89
CA GLN A 131 -24.41 -7.38 -3.47
C GLN A 131 -25.05 -8.45 -4.34
N SER A 132 -26.36 -8.65 -4.17
CA SER A 132 -27.17 -9.57 -4.98
C SER A 132 -28.65 -9.17 -4.95
N GLY A 133 -29.33 -9.34 -6.08
CA GLY A 133 -30.75 -9.05 -6.19
C GLY A 133 -31.11 -7.56 -6.10
N ASP A 134 -32.40 -7.28 -6.16
CA ASP A 134 -33.00 -5.94 -6.13
C ASP A 134 -33.88 -5.69 -4.87
N GLY A 135 -33.86 -6.62 -3.91
CA GLY A 135 -34.68 -6.58 -2.69
C GLY A 135 -35.99 -7.35 -2.76
N SER A 136 -36.35 -7.94 -3.90
CA SER A 136 -37.54 -8.77 -4.03
C SER A 136 -37.41 -10.05 -3.21
N THR A 137 -38.38 -10.35 -2.35
CA THR A 137 -38.32 -11.50 -1.42
C THR A 137 -38.70 -12.84 -2.07
N ASN A 138 -39.30 -12.83 -3.24
CA ASN A 138 -39.80 -14.01 -3.96
C ASN A 138 -39.01 -14.31 -5.25
N VAL A 139 -37.87 -13.62 -5.49
CA VAL A 139 -37.05 -13.80 -6.68
C VAL A 139 -35.67 -14.30 -6.29
N ILE A 140 -35.23 -15.42 -6.87
CA ILE A 140 -33.83 -15.86 -6.87
C ILE A 140 -33.08 -14.97 -7.86
N PRO A 141 -32.00 -14.26 -7.47
CA PRO A 141 -31.30 -13.33 -8.36
C PRO A 141 -30.52 -14.04 -9.47
N ALA A 142 -30.16 -13.29 -10.51
CA ALA A 142 -29.33 -13.80 -11.62
C ALA A 142 -27.86 -13.89 -11.30
N GLN A 143 -27.36 -13.03 -10.40
CA GLN A 143 -25.93 -12.95 -10.04
C GLN A 143 -25.73 -12.42 -8.62
N LEU A 144 -24.54 -12.73 -8.08
CA LEU A 144 -23.99 -12.10 -6.87
C LEU A 144 -22.63 -11.52 -7.21
N THR A 145 -22.35 -10.30 -6.76
CA THR A 145 -21.03 -9.67 -6.84
C THR A 145 -20.47 -9.48 -5.44
N ALA A 146 -19.22 -9.91 -5.23
CA ALA A 146 -18.46 -9.63 -4.01
C ALA A 146 -17.16 -8.90 -4.36
N GLN A 147 -16.83 -7.87 -3.56
CA GLN A 147 -15.57 -7.13 -3.66
C GLN A 147 -14.69 -7.47 -2.48
N PHE A 148 -13.39 -7.49 -2.73
CA PHE A 148 -12.38 -7.75 -1.71
C PHE A 148 -11.12 -6.94 -1.96
N ASN A 149 -10.30 -6.77 -0.92
CA ASN A 149 -8.96 -6.23 -1.02
C ASN A 149 -7.95 -7.23 -0.46
N ILE A 150 -6.82 -7.39 -1.14
CA ILE A 150 -5.69 -8.19 -0.66
C ILE A 150 -4.52 -7.27 -0.37
N ARG A 151 -3.96 -7.41 0.84
CA ARG A 151 -2.67 -6.82 1.23
C ARG A 151 -1.62 -7.91 1.24
N PHE A 152 -0.53 -7.75 0.48
CA PHE A 152 0.44 -8.81 0.24
C PHE A 152 1.89 -8.34 0.33
N SER A 153 2.79 -9.28 0.61
CA SER A 153 4.23 -9.06 0.72
C SER A 153 4.94 -9.19 -0.63
N THR A 154 6.23 -8.94 -0.65
CA THR A 154 7.11 -9.15 -1.83
C THR A 154 7.26 -10.62 -2.25
N GLU A 155 6.69 -11.58 -1.51
CA GLU A 155 6.66 -12.99 -1.90
C GLU A 155 5.59 -13.31 -2.94
N HIS A 156 4.67 -12.38 -3.16
CA HIS A 156 3.59 -12.51 -4.12
C HIS A 156 3.66 -11.47 -5.22
N THR A 157 3.13 -11.83 -6.38
CA THR A 157 2.78 -10.90 -7.46
C THR A 157 1.27 -10.91 -7.66
N PRO A 158 0.67 -9.88 -8.28
CA PRO A 158 -0.75 -9.88 -8.61
C PRO A 158 -1.19 -11.13 -9.38
N GLU A 159 -0.37 -11.58 -10.34
CA GLU A 159 -0.62 -12.77 -11.15
C GLU A 159 -0.57 -14.05 -10.31
N SER A 160 0.37 -14.15 -9.37
CA SER A 160 0.47 -15.30 -8.46
C SER A 160 -0.75 -15.39 -7.54
N LEU A 161 -1.24 -14.26 -7.06
CA LEU A 161 -2.46 -14.16 -6.25
C LEU A 161 -3.70 -14.56 -7.06
N GLU A 162 -3.85 -14.06 -8.27
CA GLU A 162 -4.96 -14.43 -9.15
C GLU A 162 -4.96 -15.93 -9.43
N LYS A 163 -3.79 -16.50 -9.80
CA LYS A 163 -3.64 -17.94 -10.03
C LYS A 163 -4.02 -18.74 -8.80
N ARG A 164 -3.61 -18.30 -7.60
CA ARG A 164 -3.93 -18.96 -6.33
C ARG A 164 -5.43 -18.92 -6.04
N ILE A 165 -6.07 -17.76 -6.23
CA ILE A 165 -7.52 -17.61 -6.08
C ILE A 165 -8.24 -18.56 -7.04
N ARG A 166 -7.89 -18.57 -8.32
CA ARG A 166 -8.53 -19.47 -9.31
C ARG A 166 -8.33 -20.94 -8.96
N SER A 167 -7.14 -21.31 -8.50
CA SER A 167 -6.84 -22.69 -8.06
C SER A 167 -7.67 -23.10 -6.84
N LEU A 168 -7.98 -22.16 -5.97
CA LEU A 168 -8.82 -22.37 -4.79
C LEU A 168 -10.31 -22.51 -5.16
N LEU A 169 -10.78 -21.66 -6.06
CA LEU A 169 -12.22 -21.55 -6.36
C LEU A 169 -12.71 -22.56 -7.42
N ASN A 170 -11.88 -22.84 -8.44
CA ASN A 170 -12.30 -23.72 -9.55
C ASN A 170 -12.79 -25.12 -9.09
N PRO A 171 -12.13 -25.78 -8.13
CA PRO A 171 -12.59 -27.09 -7.66
C PRO A 171 -13.94 -27.06 -6.92
N LEU A 172 -14.37 -25.89 -6.47
CA LEU A 172 -15.63 -25.71 -5.73
C LEU A 172 -16.83 -25.49 -6.65
N LEU A 173 -16.59 -25.25 -7.95
CA LEU A 173 -17.64 -25.11 -8.94
C LEU A 173 -18.25 -26.48 -9.25
N GLN A 174 -19.58 -26.52 -9.29
CA GLN A 174 -20.35 -27.72 -9.64
C GLN A 174 -21.21 -27.46 -10.88
N GLY A 175 -21.27 -28.41 -11.80
CA GLY A 175 -22.08 -28.30 -13.01
C GLY A 175 -21.68 -27.12 -13.91
N ASP A 176 -22.64 -26.42 -14.47
CA ASP A 176 -22.42 -25.32 -15.42
C ASP A 176 -22.23 -23.94 -14.73
N TYR A 177 -21.93 -23.94 -13.43
CA TYR A 177 -21.74 -22.69 -12.67
C TYR A 177 -20.42 -22.06 -13.03
N ARG A 178 -20.41 -20.73 -13.10
CA ARG A 178 -19.24 -19.94 -13.43
C ARG A 178 -19.14 -18.69 -12.56
N TYR A 179 -17.94 -18.20 -12.42
CA TYR A 179 -17.65 -16.88 -11.89
C TYR A 179 -16.70 -16.12 -12.82
N ASP A 180 -16.81 -14.80 -12.80
CA ASP A 180 -15.82 -13.90 -13.34
C ASP A 180 -14.99 -13.35 -12.17
N LEU A 181 -13.69 -13.22 -12.37
CA LEU A 181 -12.76 -12.60 -11.43
C LEU A 181 -12.01 -11.48 -12.15
N ALA A 182 -12.17 -10.26 -11.66
CA ALA A 182 -11.42 -9.08 -12.08
C ALA A 182 -10.54 -8.62 -10.93
N MET A 183 -9.29 -8.29 -11.23
CA MET A 183 -8.32 -7.80 -10.25
C MET A 183 -7.70 -6.50 -10.74
N GLN A 184 -7.60 -5.51 -9.85
CA GLN A 184 -7.00 -4.21 -10.12
C GLN A 184 -5.91 -3.94 -9.07
N VAL A 185 -4.69 -3.76 -9.55
CA VAL A 185 -3.52 -3.45 -8.71
C VAL A 185 -3.57 -1.99 -8.31
N SER A 186 -3.61 -1.72 -6.99
CA SER A 186 -3.49 -0.35 -6.45
C SER A 186 -2.04 0.01 -6.16
N GLY A 187 -1.19 -0.97 -5.89
CA GLY A 187 0.23 -0.77 -5.65
C GLY A 187 0.98 -2.08 -5.47
N LEU A 188 2.22 -2.10 -5.95
CA LEU A 188 3.14 -3.22 -5.72
C LEU A 188 3.81 -3.08 -4.35
N PRO A 189 4.19 -4.20 -3.70
CA PRO A 189 4.94 -4.15 -2.46
C PRO A 189 6.39 -3.73 -2.74
N PHE A 190 7.00 -3.06 -1.77
CA PHE A 190 8.43 -2.77 -1.81
C PHE A 190 9.06 -2.90 -0.43
N LEU A 191 10.39 -3.07 -0.41
CA LEU A 191 11.18 -3.16 0.81
C LEU A 191 12.59 -2.63 0.59
N THR A 192 12.98 -1.62 1.34
CA THR A 192 14.34 -1.14 1.49
C THR A 192 14.97 -1.85 2.70
N GLN A 193 15.76 -2.89 2.43
CA GLN A 193 16.35 -3.73 3.50
C GLN A 193 17.57 -3.12 4.19
N GLY A 194 18.21 -2.14 3.55
CA GLY A 194 19.42 -1.50 4.06
C GLY A 194 19.89 -0.42 3.10
N GLY A 195 21.12 0.06 3.31
CA GLY A 195 21.75 1.06 2.46
C GLY A 195 21.90 2.42 3.13
N PRO A 196 22.58 3.36 2.45
CA PRO A 196 22.98 4.64 3.04
C PRO A 196 21.83 5.47 3.58
N LEU A 197 20.70 5.56 2.85
CA LEU A 197 19.54 6.34 3.29
C LEU A 197 18.94 5.78 4.59
N LEU A 198 18.66 4.48 4.64
CA LEU A 198 18.05 3.86 5.82
C LEU A 198 18.99 3.97 7.03
N GLN A 199 20.29 3.80 6.83
CA GLN A 199 21.30 3.96 7.88
C GLN A 199 21.37 5.42 8.36
N ALA A 200 21.36 6.39 7.46
CA ALA A 200 21.36 7.82 7.80
C ALA A 200 20.12 8.19 8.61
N ILE A 201 18.94 7.67 8.25
CA ILE A 201 17.68 7.88 8.98
C ILE A 201 17.78 7.32 10.39
N GLN A 202 18.15 6.04 10.54
CA GLN A 202 18.22 5.37 11.84
C GLN A 202 19.21 6.05 12.79
N THR A 203 20.39 6.40 12.27
CA THR A 203 21.43 7.07 13.07
C THR A 203 21.04 8.50 13.45
N SER A 204 20.42 9.27 12.53
CA SER A 204 19.97 10.64 12.83
C SER A 204 18.89 10.66 13.91
N ILE A 205 17.92 9.75 13.83
CA ILE A 205 16.88 9.59 14.85
C ILE A 205 17.50 9.21 16.20
N ALA A 206 18.41 8.21 16.20
CA ALA A 206 19.04 7.76 17.43
C ALA A 206 19.89 8.86 18.10
N GLU A 207 20.61 9.66 17.32
CA GLU A 207 21.40 10.79 17.82
C GLU A 207 20.54 11.92 18.40
N LEU A 208 19.47 12.32 17.71
CA LEU A 208 18.66 13.47 18.11
C LEU A 208 17.59 13.12 19.14
N LEU A 209 17.04 11.91 19.10
CA LEU A 209 15.96 11.50 19.98
C LEU A 209 16.37 10.50 21.08
N ASN A 210 17.65 10.10 21.13
CA ASN A 210 18.23 9.12 22.06
C ASN A 210 17.50 7.77 22.07
N ARG A 211 17.00 7.34 20.92
CA ARG A 211 16.31 6.05 20.73
C ARG A 211 16.34 5.63 19.26
N PRO A 212 16.50 4.34 18.95
CA PRO A 212 16.38 3.84 17.59
C PRO A 212 14.90 3.81 17.16
N PRO A 213 14.60 4.03 15.87
CA PRO A 213 13.26 3.79 15.33
C PRO A 213 12.97 2.31 15.14
N GLU A 214 11.69 1.94 15.22
CA GLU A 214 11.20 0.67 14.69
C GLU A 214 11.08 0.74 13.17
N LEU A 215 11.54 -0.29 12.46
CA LEU A 215 11.31 -0.45 11.03
C LEU A 215 10.03 -1.23 10.79
N SER A 216 9.17 -0.74 9.91
CA SER A 216 7.85 -1.33 9.68
C SER A 216 7.44 -1.25 8.22
N THR A 217 6.73 -2.27 7.77
CA THR A 217 6.07 -2.32 6.45
C THR A 217 4.54 -2.29 6.56
N GLY A 218 4.03 -2.10 7.78
CA GLY A 218 2.60 -2.07 8.06
C GLY A 218 1.96 -0.73 7.68
N GLY A 219 0.61 -0.71 7.67
CA GLY A 219 -0.19 0.46 7.35
C GLY A 219 -0.78 0.46 5.94
N GLY A 220 -1.28 1.60 5.51
CA GLY A 220 -1.84 1.85 4.19
C GLY A 220 -0.80 1.85 3.07
N THR A 221 -1.20 2.27 1.90
CA THR A 221 -0.30 2.57 0.78
C THR A 221 0.05 4.07 0.79
N SER A 222 1.10 4.45 0.08
CA SER A 222 1.52 5.83 -0.15
C SER A 222 2.14 5.93 -1.54
N ASP A 223 2.47 7.13 -1.99
CA ASP A 223 3.14 7.34 -3.27
C ASP A 223 4.55 6.72 -3.35
N ALA A 224 5.13 6.34 -2.21
CA ALA A 224 6.34 5.52 -2.18
C ALA A 224 6.23 4.22 -3.01
N ARG A 225 5.01 3.66 -3.17
CA ARG A 225 4.73 2.49 -4.04
C ARG A 225 5.12 2.71 -5.50
N PHE A 226 5.01 3.94 -6.00
CA PHE A 226 5.40 4.31 -7.36
C PHE A 226 6.89 4.65 -7.43
N ILE A 227 7.36 5.44 -6.46
CA ILE A 227 8.74 5.92 -6.40
C ILE A 227 9.72 4.76 -6.26
N SER A 228 9.39 3.75 -5.45
CA SER A 228 10.26 2.59 -5.20
C SER A 228 10.58 1.75 -6.44
N GLN A 229 9.81 1.90 -7.51
CA GLN A 229 10.08 1.25 -8.80
C GLN A 229 11.17 1.99 -9.60
N HIS A 230 11.46 3.24 -9.27
CA HIS A 230 12.46 4.10 -9.92
C HIS A 230 13.65 4.44 -9.00
N CYS A 231 13.46 4.28 -7.69
CA CYS A 231 14.45 4.61 -6.67
C CYS A 231 14.56 3.47 -5.65
N PRO A 232 15.66 2.70 -5.65
CA PRO A 232 15.81 1.53 -4.78
C PRO A 232 15.96 1.87 -3.29
N GLN A 233 16.34 3.10 -2.97
CA GLN A 233 16.45 3.61 -1.61
C GLN A 233 15.27 4.53 -1.30
N THR A 234 14.07 3.94 -1.18
CA THR A 234 12.84 4.66 -0.83
C THR A 234 12.43 4.32 0.60
N VAL A 235 12.30 5.33 1.44
CA VAL A 235 11.94 5.22 2.86
C VAL A 235 10.96 6.34 3.22
N GLU A 236 10.05 6.08 4.15
CA GLU A 236 9.09 7.07 4.61
C GLU A 236 9.36 7.42 6.08
N LEU A 237 9.36 8.69 6.39
CA LEU A 237 9.50 9.24 7.74
C LEU A 237 8.76 10.56 7.83
N GLY A 238 7.93 10.72 8.84
CA GLY A 238 7.24 11.99 9.12
C GLY A 238 6.63 12.05 10.51
N LEU A 239 5.67 12.94 10.65
CA LEU A 239 5.02 13.28 11.91
C LEU A 239 4.22 12.10 12.49
N VAL A 240 3.69 12.32 13.69
CA VAL A 240 2.76 11.39 14.35
C VAL A 240 1.39 11.49 13.68
N GLY A 241 0.89 10.34 13.18
CA GLY A 241 -0.34 10.25 12.40
C GLY A 241 -1.59 9.84 13.21
N THR A 242 -1.68 10.15 14.50
CA THR A 242 -2.80 9.69 15.35
C THR A 242 -4.16 10.30 14.99
N THR A 243 -4.17 11.45 14.34
CA THR A 243 -5.40 12.14 13.89
C THR A 243 -5.58 12.13 12.37
N MET A 244 -4.77 11.34 11.66
CA MET A 244 -4.81 11.22 10.21
C MET A 244 -6.22 10.83 9.72
N HIS A 245 -6.73 11.53 8.70
CA HIS A 245 -8.08 11.41 8.15
C HIS A 245 -9.24 11.70 9.13
N GLN A 246 -8.95 12.33 10.26
CA GLN A 246 -9.98 12.77 11.22
C GLN A 246 -10.31 14.25 11.04
N VAL A 247 -11.50 14.64 11.52
CA VAL A 247 -11.84 16.06 11.66
C VAL A 247 -10.88 16.68 12.68
N ASP A 248 -10.36 17.88 12.38
CA ASP A 248 -9.34 18.58 13.16
C ASP A 248 -8.00 17.83 13.22
N GLU A 249 -7.59 17.25 12.10
CA GLU A 249 -6.26 16.64 11.94
C GLU A 249 -5.16 17.63 12.39
N SER A 250 -4.26 17.14 13.22
CA SER A 250 -3.27 18.00 13.89
C SER A 250 -1.97 17.27 14.19
N ALA A 251 -0.90 18.05 14.34
CA ALA A 251 0.40 17.57 14.79
C ALA A 251 1.01 18.54 15.83
N PRO A 252 1.84 18.06 16.77
CA PRO A 252 2.56 18.93 17.71
C PRO A 252 3.51 19.87 16.96
N VAL A 253 3.49 21.17 17.31
CA VAL A 253 4.36 22.18 16.65
C VAL A 253 5.84 21.88 16.88
N ASP A 254 6.21 21.42 18.07
CA ASP A 254 7.59 21.07 18.40
C ASP A 254 8.12 19.90 17.53
N ASP A 255 7.23 18.98 17.12
CA ASP A 255 7.59 17.87 16.25
C ASP A 255 7.97 18.35 14.83
N LEU A 256 7.39 19.44 14.33
CA LEU A 256 7.76 20.04 13.05
C LEU A 256 9.20 20.52 13.06
N THR A 257 9.59 21.22 14.13
CA THR A 257 10.95 21.74 14.30
C THR A 257 11.96 20.59 14.43
N MET A 258 11.62 19.58 15.22
CA MET A 258 12.49 18.41 15.41
C MET A 258 12.60 17.56 14.14
N LEU A 259 11.51 17.37 13.41
CA LEU A 259 11.53 16.66 12.11
C LEU A 259 12.42 17.38 11.09
N ALA A 260 12.37 18.72 11.05
CA ALA A 260 13.26 19.50 10.20
C ALA A 260 14.75 19.31 10.56
N GLN A 261 15.08 19.18 11.85
CA GLN A 261 16.44 18.87 12.30
C GLN A 261 16.86 17.44 11.92
N ILE A 262 15.94 16.47 12.04
CA ILE A 262 16.18 15.09 11.63
C ILE A 262 16.46 15.04 10.12
N TYR A 263 15.64 15.71 9.29
CA TYR A 263 15.86 15.75 7.84
C TYR A 263 17.18 16.43 7.47
N GLN A 264 17.56 17.50 8.15
CA GLN A 264 18.86 18.14 7.95
C GLN A 264 20.00 17.15 8.27
N ARG A 265 19.92 16.46 9.41
CA ARG A 265 20.96 15.49 9.81
C ARG A 265 21.06 14.31 8.84
N ILE A 266 19.94 13.84 8.30
CA ILE A 266 19.90 12.80 7.26
C ILE A 266 20.65 13.29 6.01
N MET A 267 20.34 14.49 5.52
CA MET A 267 21.01 15.07 4.35
C MET A 267 22.51 15.27 4.58
N GLU A 268 22.91 15.74 5.77
CA GLU A 268 24.34 15.86 6.13
C GLU A 268 25.05 14.50 6.02
N LYS A 269 24.42 13.43 6.54
CA LYS A 269 24.98 12.07 6.46
C LYS A 269 25.03 11.49 5.03
N ILE A 270 24.14 11.91 4.16
CA ILE A 270 24.09 11.44 2.76
C ILE A 270 25.08 12.22 1.89
N PHE A 271 25.20 13.52 2.07
CA PHE A 271 25.94 14.38 1.14
C PHE A 271 27.36 14.72 1.59
N LEU A 272 27.70 14.55 2.87
CA LEU A 272 28.99 14.94 3.43
C LEU A 272 29.90 13.74 3.75
N LEU A 273 29.41 12.52 3.53
CA LEU A 273 30.24 11.30 3.60
C LEU A 273 30.76 10.95 2.19
#